data_6808dc229937efa9c278a5cb349bae8b
#
_entry.id   6808dc229937efa9c278a5cb349bae8b
#
_cell.length_a   1.000
_cell.length_b   1.000
_cell.length_c   1.000
_cell.angle_alpha   90.00
_cell.angle_beta   90.00
_cell.angle_gamma   90.00
#
_symmetry.space_group_name_H-M   'P 1'
#
loop_
_entity.id
_entity.type
_entity.pdbx_description
1 polymer ?
#
loop_
_entity_poly.entity_id
_entity_poly.type
_entity_poly.pdbx_seq_one_letter_code
_entity_poly.pdbx_strand_id
1 'polypeptide(L)'
;MSMLYKVLKIILISFFSINFCAFEIENFKCDVDFESVSEKKICIRNLENNEERKVGLMNTEKLSKFHQVNFIWKDKRKIRCMWMKNTSIPLDILFVDRNKYVIEKGEPFSEKKLCHPALKVIEANRGELLTEYKLIDSSLKYEN
;
A
#
# COMPACT_ATOMS: atom_id res chain seq x y z
N MET A 1 18.83 -27.46 -50.72
CA MET A 1 18.24 -26.20 -50.20
C MET A 1 17.01 -26.52 -49.35
N SER A 2 17.17 -27.13 -48.19
CA SER A 2 15.99 -27.38 -47.32
C SER A 2 16.28 -27.60 -45.84
N MET A 3 17.47 -27.93 -45.40
CA MET A 3 17.71 -28.26 -44.00
C MET A 3 18.10 -27.04 -43.15
N LEU A 4 18.81 -26.10 -43.69
CA LEU A 4 19.21 -24.86 -42.97
C LEU A 4 18.03 -23.94 -42.68
N TYR A 5 16.99 -23.93 -43.56
CA TYR A 5 15.81 -23.06 -43.39
C TYR A 5 14.84 -23.51 -42.29
N LYS A 6 14.84 -24.81 -42.00
CA LYS A 6 14.00 -25.36 -40.92
C LYS A 6 14.59 -25.13 -39.53
N VAL A 7 15.93 -25.13 -39.42
CA VAL A 7 16.61 -24.88 -38.13
C VAL A 7 16.52 -23.38 -37.76
N LEU A 8 16.59 -22.49 -38.72
CA LEU A 8 16.46 -21.05 -38.47
C LEU A 8 15.06 -20.64 -38.03
N LYS A 9 14.00 -21.34 -38.46
CA LYS A 9 12.62 -21.10 -38.02
C LYS A 9 12.32 -21.55 -36.61
N ILE A 10 13.00 -22.56 -36.13
CA ILE A 10 12.83 -23.09 -34.77
C ILE A 10 13.56 -22.20 -33.75
N ILE A 11 14.67 -21.60 -34.13
CA ILE A 11 15.42 -20.69 -33.24
C ILE A 11 14.71 -19.33 -33.06
N LEU A 12 13.95 -18.87 -34.09
CA LEU A 12 13.21 -17.59 -34.01
C LEU A 12 11.92 -17.66 -33.17
N ILE A 13 11.40 -18.87 -32.91
CA ILE A 13 10.17 -19.04 -32.08
C ILE A 13 10.53 -19.15 -30.59
N SER A 14 11.75 -19.52 -30.24
CA SER A 14 12.15 -19.67 -28.83
C SER A 14 12.61 -18.35 -28.17
N PHE A 15 12.83 -17.27 -28.94
CA PHE A 15 13.22 -15.96 -28.39
C PHE A 15 12.05 -15.03 -28.09
N PHE A 16 10.80 -15.43 -28.45
CA PHE A 16 9.63 -14.57 -28.25
C PHE A 16 8.78 -14.94 -27.02
N SER A 17 9.25 -15.88 -26.18
CA SER A 17 8.49 -16.37 -25.01
C SER A 17 9.09 -15.97 -23.66
N ILE A 18 10.05 -15.04 -23.61
CA ILE A 18 10.66 -14.64 -22.33
C ILE A 18 10.59 -13.11 -22.21
N ASN A 19 9.39 -12.54 -22.21
CA ASN A 19 9.20 -11.17 -21.76
C ASN A 19 7.75 -10.87 -21.39
N PHE A 20 7.04 -11.82 -20.77
CA PHE A 20 5.69 -11.58 -20.29
C PHE A 20 5.55 -11.80 -18.79
N CYS A 21 6.63 -11.60 -18.04
CA CYS A 21 6.57 -11.72 -16.59
C CYS A 21 7.49 -10.72 -15.90
N ALA A 22 7.33 -9.44 -16.21
CA ALA A 22 7.94 -8.35 -15.43
C ALA A 22 7.20 -7.03 -15.73
N PHE A 23 5.87 -7.05 -15.66
CA PHE A 23 5.16 -5.81 -15.35
C PHE A 23 5.04 -5.77 -13.82
N GLU A 24 6.18 -5.82 -13.17
CA GLU A 24 6.28 -5.45 -11.77
C GLU A 24 5.98 -3.97 -11.67
N ILE A 25 5.07 -3.66 -10.79
CA ILE A 25 4.57 -2.34 -10.45
C ILE A 25 5.73 -1.47 -9.95
N GLU A 26 6.52 -0.92 -10.86
CA GLU A 26 7.53 0.12 -10.61
C GLU A 26 6.92 1.51 -10.36
N ASN A 27 5.66 1.60 -9.95
CA ASN A 27 4.99 2.88 -9.81
C ASN A 27 4.66 3.29 -8.36
N PHE A 28 5.16 2.54 -7.37
CA PHE A 28 5.04 3.00 -5.99
C PHE A 28 6.26 3.86 -5.64
N LYS A 29 6.20 5.14 -5.97
CA LYS A 29 7.25 6.11 -5.59
C LYS A 29 7.10 6.45 -4.11
N CYS A 30 8.16 6.25 -3.33
CA CYS A 30 8.22 6.71 -1.95
C CYS A 30 8.44 8.21 -1.92
N ASP A 31 7.59 8.94 -1.22
CA ASP A 31 7.79 10.39 -0.96
C ASP A 31 8.71 10.60 0.23
N VAL A 32 8.71 9.66 1.17
CA VAL A 32 9.53 9.69 2.38
C VAL A 32 10.01 8.28 2.70
N ASP A 33 11.29 8.14 2.96
CA ASP A 33 11.87 6.95 3.59
C ASP A 33 12.04 7.25 5.09
N PHE A 34 11.35 6.50 5.93
CA PHE A 34 11.40 6.67 7.37
C PHE A 34 12.03 5.43 8.02
N GLU A 35 12.96 5.63 8.95
CA GLU A 35 13.43 4.54 9.81
C GLU A 35 12.43 4.34 10.96
N SER A 36 11.86 3.15 11.05
CA SER A 36 10.95 2.81 12.14
C SER A 36 11.71 2.55 13.45
N VAL A 37 10.98 2.55 14.56
CA VAL A 37 11.52 2.19 15.90
C VAL A 37 12.19 0.79 15.90
N SER A 38 11.92 -0.04 14.89
CA SER A 38 12.53 -1.37 14.70
C SER A 38 13.68 -1.39 13.69
N GLU A 39 14.31 -0.25 13.38
CA GLU A 39 15.41 -0.09 12.39
C GLU A 39 15.06 -0.53 10.96
N LYS A 40 13.77 -0.61 10.62
CA LYS A 40 13.31 -0.96 9.29
C LYS A 40 12.98 0.30 8.51
N LYS A 41 13.46 0.38 7.29
CA LYS A 41 13.06 1.46 6.38
C LYS A 41 11.62 1.28 5.94
N ILE A 42 10.79 2.27 6.18
CA ILE A 42 9.41 2.32 5.72
C ILE A 42 9.32 3.28 4.54
N CYS A 43 8.79 2.79 3.44
CA CYS A 43 8.48 3.59 2.28
C CYS A 43 7.08 4.19 2.42
N ILE A 44 6.97 5.50 2.45
CA ILE A 44 5.71 6.21 2.61
C ILE A 44 5.36 6.96 1.34
N ARG A 45 4.15 6.72 0.84
CA ARG A 45 3.54 7.52 -0.22
C ARG A 45 2.43 8.38 0.39
N ASN A 46 2.50 9.68 0.18
CA ASN A 46 1.50 10.63 0.65
C ASN A 46 0.50 10.97 -0.47
N LEU A 47 -0.80 10.83 -0.18
CA LEU A 47 -1.89 11.21 -1.06
C LEU A 47 -2.50 12.51 -0.55
N GLU A 48 -2.16 13.62 -1.18
CA GLU A 48 -2.51 14.96 -0.70
C GLU A 48 -3.65 15.61 -1.48
N ASN A 49 -3.93 15.16 -2.70
CA ASN A 49 -5.04 15.68 -3.49
C ASN A 49 -6.24 14.73 -3.52
N ASN A 50 -7.39 15.23 -3.99
CA ASN A 50 -8.63 14.46 -3.98
C ASN A 50 -8.61 13.26 -4.93
N GLU A 51 -7.99 13.38 -6.10
CA GLU A 51 -7.94 12.31 -7.09
C GLU A 51 -7.07 11.16 -6.62
N GLU A 52 -5.90 11.46 -6.05
CA GLU A 52 -5.03 10.44 -5.45
C GLU A 52 -5.74 9.70 -4.32
N ARG A 53 -6.38 10.42 -3.38
CA ARG A 53 -7.13 9.79 -2.28
C ARG A 53 -8.30 8.96 -2.76
N LYS A 54 -8.96 9.35 -3.86
CA LYS A 54 -10.07 8.61 -4.44
C LYS A 54 -9.62 7.27 -5.01
N VAL A 55 -8.45 7.22 -5.61
CA VAL A 55 -7.86 6.01 -6.18
C VAL A 55 -7.21 5.15 -5.08
N GLY A 56 -6.41 5.76 -4.19
CA GLY A 56 -5.71 5.04 -3.12
C GLY A 56 -4.93 3.84 -3.65
N LEU A 57 -5.22 2.66 -3.10
CA LEU A 57 -4.63 1.37 -3.52
C LEU A 57 -5.54 0.56 -4.47
N MET A 58 -6.55 1.18 -5.09
CA MET A 58 -7.36 0.50 -6.10
C MET A 58 -6.50 0.00 -7.26
N ASN A 59 -6.80 -1.21 -7.74
CA ASN A 59 -6.11 -1.90 -8.84
C ASN A 59 -4.61 -2.14 -8.59
N THR A 60 -4.16 -2.05 -7.33
CA THR A 60 -2.81 -2.44 -6.93
C THR A 60 -2.81 -3.94 -6.67
N GLU A 61 -1.98 -4.70 -7.40
CA GLU A 61 -1.91 -6.16 -7.25
C GLU A 61 -1.12 -6.59 -6.02
N LYS A 62 -0.09 -5.81 -5.66
CA LYS A 62 0.81 -6.12 -4.55
C LYS A 62 1.34 -4.84 -3.92
N LEU A 63 1.38 -4.81 -2.61
CA LEU A 63 2.10 -3.79 -1.84
C LEU A 63 3.33 -4.46 -1.22
N SER A 64 4.52 -3.91 -1.46
CA SER A 64 5.76 -4.44 -0.89
C SER A 64 5.76 -4.31 0.63
N LYS A 65 6.54 -5.15 1.32
CA LYS A 65 6.70 -5.05 2.77
C LYS A 65 7.22 -3.66 3.16
N PHE A 66 6.75 -3.15 4.29
CA PHE A 66 7.11 -1.83 4.81
C PHE A 66 6.76 -0.67 3.89
N HIS A 67 5.81 -0.85 2.97
CA HIS A 67 5.21 0.22 2.19
C HIS A 67 3.89 0.61 2.82
N GLN A 68 3.67 1.91 2.97
CA GLN A 68 2.41 2.44 3.46
C GLN A 68 1.95 3.64 2.64
N VAL A 69 0.64 3.84 2.60
CA VAL A 69 0.00 4.97 1.94
C VAL A 69 -0.68 5.83 2.98
N ASN A 70 -0.33 7.10 3.02
CA ASN A 70 -0.93 8.08 3.90
C ASN A 70 -1.94 8.94 3.14
N PHE A 71 -3.19 8.91 3.54
CA PHE A 71 -4.23 9.83 3.08
C PHE A 71 -4.19 11.07 3.95
N ILE A 72 -3.79 12.20 3.39
CA ILE A 72 -3.59 13.46 4.09
C ILE A 72 -4.63 14.47 3.65
N TRP A 73 -5.32 15.08 4.62
CA TRP A 73 -6.25 16.18 4.38
C TRP A 73 -5.74 17.44 5.08
N LYS A 74 -5.82 18.57 4.39
CA LYS A 74 -5.44 19.89 4.92
C LYS A 74 -6.54 20.54 5.76
N ASP A 75 -7.72 19.95 5.77
CA ASP A 75 -8.86 20.44 6.54
C ASP A 75 -8.88 19.92 7.99
N LYS A 76 -9.87 20.40 8.75
CA LYS A 76 -10.05 19.99 10.15
C LYS A 76 -10.45 18.51 10.24
N ARG A 77 -10.33 17.97 11.45
CA ARG A 77 -10.85 16.64 11.82
C ARG A 77 -12.29 16.44 11.34
N LYS A 78 -12.52 15.35 10.63
CA LYS A 78 -13.83 14.92 10.12
C LYS A 78 -13.97 13.41 10.21
N ILE A 79 -15.19 12.91 10.04
CA ILE A 79 -15.39 11.49 9.75
C ILE A 79 -14.78 11.18 8.38
N ARG A 80 -13.84 10.25 8.36
CA ARG A 80 -13.21 9.71 7.15
C ARG A 80 -13.71 8.30 6.95
N CYS A 81 -14.14 8.00 5.73
CA CYS A 81 -14.62 6.67 5.37
C CYS A 81 -13.69 6.07 4.31
N MET A 82 -13.21 4.87 4.60
CA MET A 82 -12.42 4.07 3.68
C MET A 82 -13.23 2.85 3.23
N TRP A 83 -12.88 2.26 2.12
CA TRP A 83 -13.46 1.05 1.59
C TRP A 83 -12.42 0.28 0.78
N MET A 84 -12.70 -0.97 0.48
CA MET A 84 -11.79 -1.85 -0.25
C MET A 84 -12.24 -2.10 -1.69
N LYS A 85 -13.06 -1.19 -2.24
CA LYS A 85 -13.51 -1.31 -3.64
C LYS A 85 -12.32 -1.37 -4.59
N ASN A 86 -12.33 -2.35 -5.50
CA ASN A 86 -11.24 -2.60 -6.46
C ASN A 86 -9.85 -2.77 -5.82
N THR A 87 -9.77 -3.16 -4.55
CA THR A 87 -8.52 -3.41 -3.82
C THR A 87 -8.43 -4.88 -3.46
N SER A 88 -7.49 -5.60 -4.08
CA SER A 88 -7.31 -7.05 -3.90
C SER A 88 -6.41 -7.41 -2.72
N ILE A 89 -5.68 -6.44 -2.18
CA ILE A 89 -4.71 -6.63 -1.09
C ILE A 89 -5.43 -6.54 0.25
N PRO A 90 -5.30 -7.51 1.17
CA PRO A 90 -5.79 -7.37 2.54
C PRO A 90 -4.97 -6.31 3.28
N LEU A 91 -5.63 -5.32 3.86
CA LEU A 91 -4.99 -4.15 4.46
C LEU A 91 -5.30 -4.02 5.96
N ASP A 92 -4.37 -3.42 6.69
CA ASP A 92 -4.66 -2.68 7.91
C ASP A 92 -4.93 -1.23 7.52
N ILE A 93 -6.02 -0.67 8.05
CA ILE A 93 -6.44 0.72 7.81
C ILE A 93 -6.44 1.44 9.16
N LEU A 94 -5.50 2.35 9.36
CA LEU A 94 -5.32 3.08 10.61
C LEU A 94 -5.86 4.50 10.48
N PHE A 95 -6.88 4.80 11.25
CA PHE A 95 -7.46 6.13 11.41
C PHE A 95 -6.76 6.84 12.57
N VAL A 96 -6.03 7.92 12.27
CA VAL A 96 -5.26 8.69 13.26
C VAL A 96 -5.97 10.00 13.58
N ASP A 97 -6.29 10.22 14.85
CA ASP A 97 -6.92 11.42 15.37
C ASP A 97 -6.17 11.90 16.63
N ARG A 98 -5.32 12.92 16.49
CA ARG A 98 -4.49 13.47 17.58
C ARG A 98 -3.79 12.34 18.35
N ASN A 99 -4.22 12.08 19.60
CA ASN A 99 -3.65 11.06 20.48
C ASN A 99 -4.44 9.75 20.48
N LYS A 100 -5.36 9.56 19.53
CA LYS A 100 -6.20 8.36 19.42
C LYS A 100 -6.07 7.78 18.04
N TYR A 101 -6.11 6.47 17.95
CA TYR A 101 -6.16 5.77 16.69
C TYR A 101 -7.12 4.58 16.74
N VAL A 102 -7.64 4.22 15.59
CA VAL A 102 -8.46 3.02 15.37
C VAL A 102 -7.88 2.26 14.19
N ILE A 103 -7.65 0.97 14.38
CA ILE A 103 -7.20 0.09 13.29
C ILE A 103 -8.38 -0.78 12.86
N GLU A 104 -8.74 -0.72 11.59
CA GLU A 104 -9.72 -1.56 10.93
C GLU A 104 -9.03 -2.55 9.99
N LYS A 105 -9.69 -3.67 9.73
CA LYS A 105 -9.24 -4.67 8.76
C LYS A 105 -9.96 -4.45 7.44
N GLY A 106 -9.22 -4.05 6.41
CA GLY A 106 -9.71 -3.93 5.05
C GLY A 106 -9.76 -5.31 4.38
N GLU A 107 -10.96 -5.88 4.22
CA GLU A 107 -11.12 -7.15 3.50
C GLU A 107 -11.12 -6.91 1.97
N PRO A 108 -10.38 -7.70 1.17
CA PRO A 108 -10.32 -7.53 -0.27
C PRO A 108 -11.69 -7.40 -0.92
N PHE A 109 -11.82 -6.44 -1.83
CA PHE A 109 -13.03 -6.12 -2.60
C PHE A 109 -14.27 -5.77 -1.78
N SER A 110 -14.16 -5.56 -0.47
CA SER A 110 -15.29 -5.17 0.37
C SER A 110 -15.75 -3.74 0.05
N GLU A 111 -17.04 -3.58 -0.20
CA GLU A 111 -17.66 -2.26 -0.37
C GLU A 111 -18.20 -1.68 0.97
N LYS A 112 -18.01 -2.41 2.07
CA LYS A 112 -18.34 -1.90 3.41
C LYS A 112 -17.49 -0.65 3.70
N LYS A 113 -18.15 0.41 4.11
CA LYS A 113 -17.48 1.64 4.55
C LYS A 113 -17.01 1.49 5.99
N LEU A 114 -15.72 1.74 6.22
CA LEU A 114 -15.10 1.82 7.53
C LEU A 114 -14.89 3.30 7.84
N CYS A 115 -15.62 3.83 8.82
CA CYS A 115 -15.72 5.28 9.04
C CYS A 115 -15.36 5.65 10.47
N HIS A 116 -14.35 6.51 10.65
CA HIS A 116 -13.93 7.02 11.94
C HIS A 116 -13.54 8.51 11.85
N PRO A 117 -13.63 9.26 12.97
CA PRO A 117 -13.02 10.58 13.04
C PRO A 117 -11.52 10.48 12.86
N ALA A 118 -10.95 11.22 11.91
CA ALA A 118 -9.52 11.19 11.65
C ALA A 118 -9.00 12.51 11.05
N LEU A 119 -7.74 12.80 11.33
CA LEU A 119 -6.93 13.83 10.66
C LEU A 119 -6.19 13.23 9.47
N LYS A 120 -5.79 11.96 9.59
CA LYS A 120 -5.07 11.21 8.57
C LYS A 120 -5.48 9.74 8.63
N VAL A 121 -5.42 9.04 7.49
CA VAL A 121 -5.58 7.59 7.43
C VAL A 121 -4.32 6.99 6.83
N ILE A 122 -3.90 5.83 7.35
CA ILE A 122 -2.73 5.08 6.86
C ILE A 122 -3.19 3.70 6.46
N GLU A 123 -2.81 3.26 5.26
CA GLU A 123 -3.01 1.90 4.77
C GLU A 123 -1.67 1.20 4.58
N ALA A 124 -1.59 -0.05 5.03
CA ALA A 124 -0.44 -0.94 4.81
C ALA A 124 -0.92 -2.39 4.72
N ASN A 125 -0.01 -3.29 4.35
CA ASN A 125 -0.33 -4.72 4.37
C ASN A 125 -0.84 -5.16 5.75
N ARG A 126 -1.75 -6.10 5.76
CA ARG A 126 -2.32 -6.65 6.99
C ARG A 126 -1.24 -7.14 7.95
N GLY A 127 -1.30 -6.68 9.19
CA GLY A 127 -0.39 -7.04 10.27
C GLY A 127 0.84 -6.14 10.39
N GLU A 128 1.14 -5.29 9.40
CA GLU A 128 2.32 -4.42 9.45
C GLU A 128 2.14 -3.22 10.39
N LEU A 129 0.96 -2.61 10.44
CA LEU A 129 0.70 -1.44 11.29
C LEU A 129 0.55 -1.79 12.78
N LEU A 130 0.00 -2.97 13.10
CA LEU A 130 -0.24 -3.38 14.48
C LEU A 130 1.03 -3.47 15.34
N THR A 131 2.15 -3.86 14.73
CA THR A 131 3.41 -4.05 15.47
C THR A 131 4.05 -2.70 15.80
N GLU A 132 4.05 -1.77 14.86
CA GLU A 132 4.71 -0.47 15.04
C GLU A 132 3.93 0.46 15.98
N TYR A 133 2.61 0.54 15.84
CA TYR A 133 1.81 1.40 16.68
C TYR A 133 1.66 0.89 18.12
N LYS A 134 1.73 -0.40 18.36
CA LYS A 134 1.83 -0.95 19.72
C LYS A 134 3.15 -0.57 20.41
N LEU A 135 4.25 -0.50 19.67
CA LEU A 135 5.54 -0.06 20.20
C LEU A 135 5.52 1.43 20.53
N ILE A 136 4.92 2.26 19.69
CA ILE A 136 4.76 3.70 19.93
C ILE A 136 3.86 3.95 21.14
N ASP A 137 2.71 3.26 21.26
CA ASP A 137 1.79 3.40 22.39
C ASP A 137 2.44 2.95 23.71
N SER A 138 3.30 1.93 23.68
CA SER A 138 4.06 1.50 24.85
C SER A 138 5.12 2.53 25.26
N SER A 139 5.80 3.19 24.31
CA SER A 139 6.81 4.21 24.61
C SER A 139 6.19 5.49 25.20
N LEU A 140 5.03 5.90 24.73
CA LEU A 140 4.32 7.08 25.27
C LEU A 140 3.81 6.90 26.71
N LYS A 141 3.66 5.68 27.20
CA LYS A 141 3.28 5.41 28.60
C LYS A 141 4.44 5.54 29.60
N TYR A 142 5.67 5.63 29.12
CA TYR A 142 6.85 5.77 29.97
C TYR A 142 7.36 7.23 30.11
N GLU A 143 6.73 8.18 29.43
CA GLU A 143 7.09 9.62 29.49
C GLU A 143 6.14 10.46 30.37
N ASN A 144 5.31 9.84 31.22
CA ASN A 144 4.44 10.53 32.20
C ASN A 144 4.89 10.29 33.62
#